data_0fc1b06a901d13d06d0292bfbd2d38d8
#
_entry.id   0fc1b06a901d13d06d0292bfbd2d38d8
#
_cell.length_a   1.000
_cell.length_b   1.000
_cell.length_c   1.000
_cell.angle_alpha   90.00
_cell.angle_beta   90.00
_cell.angle_gamma   90.00
#
_symmetry.space_group_name_H-M   'P 1'
#
loop_
_entity.id
_entity.type
_entity.pdbx_description
1 polymer ?
#
loop_
_entity_poly.entity_id
_entity_poly.type
_entity_poly.pdbx_seq_one_letter_code
_entity_poly.pdbx_strand_id
1 'polypeptide(L)'
;MPDLMVDFIISLDGFAAAEGWPGWWGLEGPEYLAWLDEEAERGRQVLMGARTYRLMSAFAESGEPGLSGLTAMPKVVFSSTLEAPLSWANTELVDQDAVAAVRAMKADASRPPLSTIGSVSLCRSLLRAGLVDRFRVVVFPVITGATGSERIFDGCPDVALELVEHRVFDGSLQLLDYVPTVLDGPPGAGG
;
A
#
# COMPACT_ATOMS: atom_id res chain seq x y z
N MET A 1 -18.00 9.70 1.80
CA MET A 1 -16.70 9.89 1.13
C MET A 1 -15.99 8.54 1.10
N PRO A 2 -15.36 8.15 0.01
CA PRO A 2 -14.56 6.93 -0.01
C PRO A 2 -13.43 6.99 1.02
N ASP A 3 -13.23 5.90 1.75
CA ASP A 3 -12.09 5.74 2.65
C ASP A 3 -10.81 5.45 1.85
N LEU A 4 -9.67 5.86 2.39
CA LEU A 4 -8.34 5.57 1.86
C LEU A 4 -7.58 4.68 2.84
N MET A 5 -7.21 3.50 2.38
CA MET A 5 -6.34 2.57 3.09
C MET A 5 -4.93 2.63 2.50
N VAL A 6 -3.95 2.91 3.34
CA VAL A 6 -2.54 2.64 3.04
C VAL A 6 -2.24 1.21 3.44
N ASP A 7 -1.68 0.44 2.51
CA ASP A 7 -1.42 -0.99 2.68
C ASP A 7 0.02 -1.35 2.30
N PHE A 8 0.71 -2.05 3.20
CA PHE A 8 2.07 -2.53 3.00
C PHE A 8 2.24 -3.98 3.45
N ILE A 9 3.07 -4.71 2.73
CA ILE A 9 3.77 -5.87 3.27
C ILE A 9 5.16 -5.44 3.69
N ILE A 10 5.62 -5.89 4.87
CA ILE A 10 6.91 -5.48 5.43
C ILE A 10 7.63 -6.63 6.12
N SER A 11 8.95 -6.54 6.18
CA SER A 11 9.75 -7.30 7.16
C SER A 11 9.48 -6.80 8.58
N LEU A 12 9.83 -7.59 9.58
CA LEU A 12 9.67 -7.20 11.00
C LEU A 12 10.40 -5.89 11.36
N ASP A 13 11.49 -5.59 10.67
CA ASP A 13 12.26 -4.35 10.84
C ASP A 13 11.82 -3.20 9.90
N GLY A 14 10.67 -3.36 9.22
CA GLY A 14 9.94 -2.27 8.56
C GLY A 14 10.34 -1.97 7.11
N PHE A 15 10.97 -2.91 6.41
CA PHE A 15 11.30 -2.75 5.00
C PHE A 15 10.24 -3.38 4.09
N ALA A 16 9.86 -2.67 3.02
CA ALA A 16 8.91 -3.14 2.02
C ALA A 16 9.56 -3.97 0.89
N ALA A 17 10.89 -4.02 0.84
CA ALA A 17 11.66 -4.80 -0.11
C ALA A 17 13.05 -5.11 0.44
N ALA A 18 13.77 -6.03 -0.20
CA ALA A 18 15.17 -6.32 0.07
C ALA A 18 15.95 -6.35 -1.26
N GLU A 19 17.27 -6.27 -1.18
CA GLU A 19 18.16 -6.34 -2.34
C GLU A 19 17.91 -7.66 -3.11
N GLY A 20 17.63 -7.54 -4.40
CA GLY A 20 17.32 -8.67 -5.27
C GLY A 20 15.96 -9.33 -5.03
N TRP A 21 15.16 -8.83 -4.10
CA TRP A 21 13.84 -9.35 -3.80
C TRP A 21 12.82 -8.25 -3.49
N PRO A 22 11.74 -8.12 -4.27
CA PRO A 22 10.80 -7.01 -4.16
C PRO A 22 9.64 -7.20 -3.17
N GLY A 23 9.56 -8.31 -2.46
CA GLY A 23 8.49 -8.55 -1.48
C GLY A 23 8.15 -10.04 -1.28
N TRP A 24 7.20 -10.34 -0.38
CA TRP A 24 6.67 -11.66 0.03
C TRP A 24 7.68 -12.63 0.62
N TRP A 25 8.94 -12.48 0.37
CA TRP A 25 10.05 -13.31 0.90
C TRP A 25 9.88 -14.82 0.73
N GLY A 26 8.97 -15.29 -0.17
CA GLY A 26 8.67 -16.72 -0.37
C GLY A 26 8.00 -17.37 0.83
N LEU A 27 7.32 -16.59 1.68
CA LEU A 27 6.68 -17.04 2.91
C LEU A 27 5.14 -16.91 2.87
N GLU A 28 4.59 -16.51 1.75
CA GLU A 28 3.15 -16.46 1.52
C GLU A 28 2.55 -17.88 1.53
N GLY A 29 1.58 -18.08 2.40
CA GLY A 29 0.87 -19.34 2.51
C GLY A 29 -0.55 -19.26 1.94
N PRO A 30 -1.27 -20.39 1.91
CA PRO A 30 -2.59 -20.47 1.29
C PRO A 30 -3.66 -19.59 1.95
N GLU A 31 -3.59 -19.37 3.28
CA GLU A 31 -4.54 -18.48 3.98
C GLU A 31 -4.33 -17.03 3.58
N TYR A 32 -3.08 -16.59 3.46
CA TYR A 32 -2.75 -15.24 3.02
C TYR A 32 -3.14 -14.99 1.56
N LEU A 33 -2.86 -15.95 0.67
CA LEU A 33 -3.23 -15.85 -0.74
C LEU A 33 -4.75 -15.80 -0.93
N ALA A 34 -5.50 -16.64 -0.21
CA ALA A 34 -6.96 -16.62 -0.25
C ALA A 34 -7.53 -15.27 0.25
N TRP A 35 -6.92 -14.70 1.29
CA TRP A 35 -7.30 -13.40 1.78
C TRP A 35 -7.02 -12.27 0.77
N LEU A 36 -5.92 -12.34 0.00
CA LEU A 36 -5.65 -11.37 -1.07
C LEU A 36 -6.73 -11.41 -2.17
N ASP A 37 -7.22 -12.60 -2.52
CA ASP A 37 -8.31 -12.75 -3.48
C ASP A 37 -9.62 -12.15 -2.93
N GLU A 38 -9.95 -12.38 -1.66
CA GLU A 38 -11.10 -11.75 -0.98
C GLU A 38 -10.99 -10.21 -0.95
N GLU A 39 -9.78 -9.66 -0.70
CA GLU A 39 -9.53 -8.21 -0.70
C GLU A 39 -9.74 -7.61 -2.10
N ALA A 40 -9.33 -8.32 -3.16
CA ALA A 40 -9.55 -7.85 -4.53
C ALA A 40 -11.03 -7.75 -4.88
N GLU A 41 -11.89 -8.62 -4.34
CA GLU A 41 -13.34 -8.60 -4.55
C GLU A 41 -14.04 -7.41 -3.85
N ARG A 42 -13.39 -6.74 -2.90
CA ARG A 42 -13.98 -5.58 -2.20
C ARG A 42 -14.14 -4.33 -3.09
N GLY A 43 -13.66 -4.38 -4.33
CA GLY A 43 -13.90 -3.35 -5.33
C GLY A 43 -13.23 -2.01 -5.05
N ARG A 44 -12.06 -2.00 -4.38
CA ARG A 44 -11.26 -0.79 -4.15
C ARG A 44 -10.58 -0.34 -5.44
N GLN A 45 -10.36 0.97 -5.58
CA GLN A 45 -9.47 1.52 -6.59
C GLN A 45 -8.05 1.60 -6.03
N VAL A 46 -7.08 1.03 -6.75
CA VAL A 46 -5.69 0.92 -6.30
C VAL A 46 -4.85 2.10 -6.76
N LEU A 47 -4.14 2.72 -5.84
CA LEU A 47 -3.27 3.87 -6.07
C LEU A 47 -1.81 3.46 -5.95
N MET A 48 -0.98 3.89 -6.89
CA MET A 48 0.46 3.60 -6.86
C MET A 48 1.29 4.67 -7.57
N GLY A 49 2.59 4.69 -7.31
CA GLY A 49 3.56 5.49 -8.07
C GLY A 49 4.19 4.71 -9.21
N ALA A 50 4.95 5.39 -10.06
CA ALA A 50 5.57 4.83 -11.26
C ALA A 50 6.48 3.63 -10.99
N ARG A 51 7.26 3.65 -9.90
CA ARG A 51 8.17 2.55 -9.56
C ARG A 51 7.40 1.27 -9.24
N THR A 52 6.38 1.38 -8.38
CA THR A 52 5.51 0.26 -8.04
C THR A 52 4.76 -0.24 -9.26
N TYR A 53 4.26 0.66 -10.12
CA TYR A 53 3.62 0.27 -11.37
C TYR A 53 4.53 -0.58 -12.25
N ARG A 54 5.78 -0.14 -12.50
CA ARG A 54 6.72 -0.90 -13.34
C ARG A 54 7.02 -2.28 -12.78
N LEU A 55 7.16 -2.39 -11.46
CA LEU A 55 7.40 -3.66 -10.78
C LEU A 55 6.19 -4.59 -10.89
N MET A 56 5.02 -4.11 -10.51
CA MET A 56 3.81 -4.92 -10.45
C MET A 56 3.27 -5.31 -11.83
N SER A 57 3.41 -4.42 -12.84
CA SER A 57 3.05 -4.76 -14.21
C SER A 57 3.95 -5.86 -14.79
N ALA A 58 5.25 -5.84 -14.48
CA ALA A 58 6.17 -6.91 -14.90
C ALA A 58 5.82 -8.25 -14.24
N PHE A 59 5.43 -8.27 -12.96
CA PHE A 59 4.96 -9.46 -12.28
C PHE A 59 3.65 -9.98 -12.87
N ALA A 60 2.72 -9.08 -13.19
CA ALA A 60 1.46 -9.48 -13.83
C ALA A 60 1.71 -10.09 -15.22
N GLU A 61 2.66 -9.56 -15.99
CA GLU A 61 3.07 -10.11 -17.30
C GLU A 61 3.76 -11.48 -17.18
N SER A 62 4.51 -11.71 -16.09
CA SER A 62 5.16 -13.02 -15.83
C SER A 62 4.22 -14.08 -15.26
N GLY A 63 2.99 -13.69 -14.88
CA GLY A 63 1.99 -14.61 -14.34
C GLY A 63 2.24 -15.01 -12.88
N GLU A 64 2.84 -14.11 -12.09
CA GLU A 64 3.05 -14.34 -10.65
C GLU A 64 1.73 -14.63 -9.93
N PRO A 65 1.69 -15.61 -9.01
CA PRO A 65 0.50 -15.92 -8.22
C PRO A 65 -0.02 -14.73 -7.42
N GLY A 66 -1.34 -14.66 -7.21
CA GLY A 66 -1.99 -13.61 -6.40
C GLY A 66 -2.18 -12.27 -7.11
N LEU A 67 -1.78 -12.12 -8.39
CA LEU A 67 -1.92 -10.86 -9.13
C LEU A 67 -3.13 -10.79 -10.06
N SER A 68 -3.86 -11.87 -10.24
CA SER A 68 -5.04 -11.91 -11.11
C SER A 68 -6.13 -10.95 -10.63
N GLY A 69 -6.43 -10.96 -9.33
CA GLY A 69 -7.38 -10.03 -8.70
C GLY A 69 -6.95 -8.58 -8.87
N LEU A 70 -5.68 -8.27 -8.58
CA LEU A 70 -5.13 -6.92 -8.73
C LEU A 70 -5.16 -6.43 -10.19
N THR A 71 -4.94 -7.31 -11.15
CA THR A 71 -5.04 -6.98 -12.59
C THR A 71 -6.46 -6.56 -12.98
N ALA A 72 -7.48 -7.18 -12.40
CA ALA A 72 -8.88 -6.87 -12.65
C ALA A 72 -9.32 -5.54 -11.99
N MET A 73 -8.71 -5.15 -10.88
CA MET A 73 -9.07 -3.93 -10.14
C MET A 73 -8.78 -2.65 -10.96
N PRO A 74 -9.58 -1.57 -10.78
CA PRO A 74 -9.23 -0.26 -11.31
C PRO A 74 -8.00 0.31 -10.61
N LYS A 75 -7.06 0.85 -11.38
CA LYS A 75 -5.78 1.37 -10.88
C LYS A 75 -5.54 2.80 -11.33
N VAL A 76 -4.89 3.58 -10.46
CA VAL A 76 -4.38 4.92 -10.76
C VAL A 76 -2.88 4.96 -10.48
N VAL A 77 -2.12 5.40 -11.45
CA VAL A 77 -0.67 5.59 -11.34
C VAL A 77 -0.34 7.07 -11.35
N PHE A 78 0.30 7.55 -10.31
CA PHE A 78 0.80 8.93 -10.21
C PHE A 78 2.22 8.98 -10.76
N SER A 79 2.41 9.71 -11.87
CA SER A 79 3.73 9.85 -12.50
C SER A 79 3.76 11.02 -13.49
N SER A 80 4.84 11.80 -13.41
CA SER A 80 5.20 12.82 -14.42
C SER A 80 6.17 12.31 -15.49
N THR A 81 6.55 11.02 -15.45
CA THR A 81 7.57 10.45 -16.34
C THR A 81 7.10 9.25 -17.17
N LEU A 82 5.90 8.75 -16.88
CA LEU A 82 5.25 7.73 -17.70
C LEU A 82 4.37 8.39 -18.74
N GLU A 83 4.15 7.70 -19.85
CA GLU A 83 3.29 8.13 -20.94
C GLU A 83 2.09 7.19 -21.08
N ALA A 84 0.92 7.75 -21.36
CA ALA A 84 -0.28 6.99 -21.65
C ALA A 84 -0.31 6.53 -23.11
N PRO A 85 -0.95 5.38 -23.45
CA PRO A 85 -1.63 4.47 -22.53
C PRO A 85 -0.66 3.56 -21.76
N LEU A 86 -1.02 3.22 -20.52
CA LEU A 86 -0.28 2.23 -19.74
C LEU A 86 -0.65 0.80 -20.16
N SER A 87 0.32 -0.13 -20.16
CA SER A 87 0.13 -1.50 -20.66
C SER A 87 -0.69 -2.38 -19.72
N TRP A 88 -0.64 -2.14 -18.41
CA TRP A 88 -1.40 -2.93 -17.46
C TRP A 88 -2.89 -2.58 -17.49
N ALA A 89 -3.74 -3.59 -17.64
CA ALA A 89 -5.18 -3.39 -17.79
C ALA A 89 -5.81 -2.57 -16.66
N ASN A 90 -6.89 -1.83 -16.96
CA ASN A 90 -7.65 -1.03 -15.99
C ASN A 90 -6.81 0.01 -15.24
N THR A 91 -5.81 0.61 -15.91
CA THR A 91 -4.88 1.56 -15.29
C THR A 91 -4.98 2.94 -15.93
N GLU A 92 -5.25 3.95 -15.11
CA GLU A 92 -5.26 5.37 -15.45
C GLU A 92 -3.95 6.03 -15.03
N LEU A 93 -3.36 6.88 -15.89
CA LEU A 93 -2.21 7.71 -15.57
C LEU A 93 -2.66 9.10 -15.13
N VAL A 94 -2.17 9.55 -13.99
CA VAL A 94 -2.37 10.91 -13.46
C VAL A 94 -1.01 11.57 -13.29
N ASP A 95 -0.77 12.67 -14.02
CA ASP A 95 0.48 13.44 -14.03
C ASP A 95 0.47 14.64 -13.07
N GLN A 96 -0.62 14.83 -12.34
CA GLN A 96 -0.81 15.91 -11.37
C GLN A 96 -0.25 15.55 -10.00
N ASP A 97 -0.24 16.54 -9.09
CA ASP A 97 0.08 16.32 -7.68
C ASP A 97 -0.83 15.26 -7.06
N ALA A 98 -0.21 14.20 -6.54
CA ALA A 98 -0.93 13.03 -6.04
C ALA A 98 -1.82 13.37 -4.83
N VAL A 99 -1.37 14.27 -3.94
CA VAL A 99 -2.13 14.66 -2.74
C VAL A 99 -3.38 15.42 -3.15
N ALA A 100 -3.26 16.37 -4.09
CA ALA A 100 -4.40 17.13 -4.61
C ALA A 100 -5.39 16.21 -5.34
N ALA A 101 -4.91 15.29 -6.18
CA ALA A 101 -5.73 14.33 -6.91
C ALA A 101 -6.49 13.39 -5.95
N VAL A 102 -5.81 12.82 -4.95
CA VAL A 102 -6.45 11.93 -3.95
C VAL A 102 -7.47 12.69 -3.11
N ARG A 103 -7.21 13.95 -2.76
CA ARG A 103 -8.18 14.80 -2.06
C ARG A 103 -9.45 14.99 -2.88
N ALA A 104 -9.32 15.22 -4.19
CA ALA A 104 -10.45 15.32 -5.11
C ALA A 104 -11.20 13.97 -5.23
N MET A 105 -10.48 12.85 -5.33
CA MET A 105 -11.08 11.51 -5.35
C MET A 105 -11.88 11.22 -4.08
N LYS A 106 -11.35 11.58 -2.90
CA LYS A 106 -12.07 11.42 -1.62
C LYS A 106 -13.31 12.31 -1.51
N ALA A 107 -13.32 13.48 -2.16
CA ALA A 107 -14.48 14.37 -2.18
C ALA A 107 -15.62 13.84 -3.07
N ASP A 108 -15.34 12.97 -4.02
CA ASP A 108 -16.33 12.38 -4.92
C ASP A 108 -16.93 11.11 -4.30
N ALA A 109 -18.15 11.24 -3.75
CA ALA A 109 -18.86 10.13 -3.10
C ALA A 109 -19.26 8.99 -4.06
N SER A 110 -19.19 9.20 -5.37
CA SER A 110 -19.50 8.18 -6.37
C SER A 110 -18.35 7.20 -6.63
N ARG A 111 -17.12 7.56 -6.19
CA ARG A 111 -15.95 6.70 -6.34
C ARG A 111 -15.95 5.54 -5.36
N PRO A 112 -15.35 4.39 -5.76
CA PRO A 112 -15.13 3.29 -4.83
C PRO A 112 -14.14 3.68 -3.74
N PRO A 113 -14.07 2.92 -2.64
CA PRO A 113 -13.00 3.04 -1.65
C PRO A 113 -11.62 2.94 -2.30
N LEU A 114 -10.64 3.63 -1.74
CA LEU A 114 -9.27 3.71 -2.25
C LEU A 114 -8.33 2.82 -1.42
N SER A 115 -7.34 2.23 -2.08
CA SER A 115 -6.22 1.57 -1.39
C SER A 115 -4.91 1.86 -2.10
N THR A 116 -3.80 1.80 -1.39
CA THR A 116 -2.48 1.84 -2.03
C THR A 116 -1.92 0.42 -2.15
N ILE A 117 -1.00 0.24 -3.09
CA ILE A 117 -0.11 -0.90 -3.11
C ILE A 117 1.32 -0.36 -3.14
N GLY A 118 2.01 -0.43 -2.02
CA GLY A 118 3.35 0.11 -1.89
C GLY A 118 3.44 1.60 -2.25
N SER A 119 4.57 2.00 -2.90
CA SER A 119 4.96 3.40 -3.16
C SER A 119 5.16 4.19 -1.88
N VAL A 120 6.23 3.88 -1.16
CA VAL A 120 6.55 4.48 0.15
C VAL A 120 6.46 6.01 0.13
N SER A 121 6.94 6.67 -0.93
CA SER A 121 6.88 8.12 -1.06
C SER A 121 5.45 8.65 -1.20
N LEU A 122 4.60 7.98 -1.98
CA LEU A 122 3.18 8.32 -2.13
C LEU A 122 2.46 8.18 -0.79
N CYS A 123 2.58 7.02 -0.15
CA CYS A 123 1.92 6.73 1.13
C CYS A 123 2.34 7.72 2.23
N ARG A 124 3.63 8.06 2.29
CA ARG A 124 4.16 9.08 3.21
C ARG A 124 3.53 10.46 2.97
N SER A 125 3.38 10.87 1.71
CA SER A 125 2.77 12.15 1.36
C SER A 125 1.29 12.18 1.73
N LEU A 126 0.56 11.10 1.48
CA LEU A 126 -0.86 10.97 1.84
C LEU A 126 -1.07 10.95 3.36
N LEU A 127 -0.21 10.24 4.09
CA LEU A 127 -0.26 10.20 5.56
C LEU A 127 0.01 11.59 6.15
N ARG A 128 1.07 12.28 5.67
CA ARG A 128 1.41 13.64 6.10
C ARG A 128 0.31 14.66 5.80
N ALA A 129 -0.46 14.44 4.73
CA ALA A 129 -1.59 15.28 4.36
C ALA A 129 -2.89 15.00 5.15
N GLY A 130 -2.87 14.02 6.07
CA GLY A 130 -4.04 13.60 6.86
C GLY A 130 -5.16 12.98 6.02
N LEU A 131 -4.82 12.35 4.88
CA LEU A 131 -5.81 11.76 3.96
C LEU A 131 -6.05 10.28 4.21
N VAL A 132 -5.24 9.62 5.04
CA VAL A 132 -5.28 8.19 5.30
C VAL A 132 -6.28 7.88 6.41
N ASP A 133 -7.29 7.07 6.10
CA ASP A 133 -8.32 6.64 7.07
C ASP A 133 -7.95 5.31 7.74
N ARG A 134 -7.20 4.46 7.02
CA ARG A 134 -6.73 3.15 7.50
C ARG A 134 -5.27 2.95 7.11
N PHE A 135 -4.48 2.46 8.05
CA PHE A 135 -3.07 2.12 7.85
C PHE A 135 -2.87 0.64 8.19
N ARG A 136 -2.67 -0.16 7.16
CA ARG A 136 -2.56 -1.61 7.28
C ARG A 136 -1.15 -2.08 6.93
N VAL A 137 -0.64 -3.00 7.72
CA VAL A 137 0.61 -3.70 7.43
C VAL A 137 0.43 -5.20 7.59
N VAL A 138 1.01 -5.97 6.68
CA VAL A 138 1.22 -7.41 6.87
C VAL A 138 2.70 -7.62 7.15
N VAL A 139 3.01 -8.05 8.36
CA VAL A 139 4.37 -8.24 8.84
C VAL A 139 4.78 -9.68 8.57
N PHE A 140 5.80 -9.83 7.74
CA PHE A 140 6.45 -11.11 7.46
C PHE A 140 7.52 -11.40 8.51
N PRO A 141 7.69 -12.67 8.94
CA PRO A 141 8.60 -13.04 10.03
C PRO A 141 10.06 -13.09 9.57
N VAL A 142 10.55 -12.00 8.99
CA VAL A 142 11.93 -11.83 8.50
C VAL A 142 12.52 -10.52 8.99
N ILE A 143 13.82 -10.49 9.13
CA ILE A 143 14.63 -9.28 9.35
C ILE A 143 15.55 -9.15 8.16
N THR A 144 15.46 -8.03 7.43
CA THR A 144 16.24 -7.78 6.22
C THR A 144 17.39 -6.79 6.42
N GLY A 145 17.60 -6.34 7.65
CA GLY A 145 18.62 -5.39 8.11
C GLY A 145 19.71 -4.96 7.13
N ALA A 146 20.56 -5.91 6.70
CA ALA A 146 21.69 -5.62 5.81
C ALA A 146 21.28 -5.41 4.33
N THR A 147 20.20 -6.04 3.89
CA THR A 147 19.73 -6.04 2.49
C THR A 147 18.41 -5.31 2.29
N GLY A 148 17.78 -4.87 3.39
CA GLY A 148 16.50 -4.17 3.36
C GLY A 148 16.56 -2.88 2.56
N SER A 149 15.54 -2.64 1.75
CA SER A 149 15.35 -1.42 0.98
C SER A 149 13.91 -0.91 1.15
N GLU A 150 13.72 0.41 0.99
CA GLU A 150 12.41 1.05 1.15
C GLU A 150 11.80 0.88 2.55
N ARG A 151 12.49 1.39 3.56
CA ARG A 151 11.95 1.44 4.92
C ARG A 151 10.73 2.35 4.97
N ILE A 152 9.56 1.78 5.34
CA ILE A 152 8.27 2.47 5.19
C ILE A 152 8.08 3.62 6.18
N PHE A 153 8.72 3.56 7.35
CA PHE A 153 8.55 4.53 8.43
C PHE A 153 9.48 5.75 8.33
N ASP A 154 10.53 5.67 7.52
CA ASP A 154 11.51 6.76 7.40
C ASP A 154 10.88 8.03 6.83
N GLY A 155 10.99 9.13 7.58
CA GLY A 155 10.45 10.44 7.22
C GLY A 155 8.91 10.51 7.24
N CYS A 156 8.22 9.57 7.87
CA CYS A 156 6.81 9.75 8.22
C CYS A 156 6.64 10.83 9.29
N PRO A 157 5.48 11.50 9.38
CA PRO A 157 5.15 12.30 10.56
C PRO A 157 4.99 11.40 11.79
N ASP A 158 4.98 11.98 12.98
CA ASP A 158 4.55 11.27 14.17
C ASP A 158 3.06 10.97 14.08
N VAL A 159 2.69 9.71 14.36
CA VAL A 159 1.32 9.20 14.19
C VAL A 159 0.94 8.33 15.37
N ALA A 160 -0.20 8.61 15.98
CA ALA A 160 -0.85 7.67 16.88
C ALA A 160 -1.66 6.65 16.06
N LEU A 161 -1.62 5.40 16.47
CA LEU A 161 -2.28 4.29 15.78
C LEU A 161 -3.27 3.60 16.73
N GLU A 162 -4.56 3.62 16.38
CA GLU A 162 -5.60 2.86 17.07
C GLU A 162 -5.82 1.54 16.36
N LEU A 163 -5.56 0.41 17.05
CA LEU A 163 -5.71 -0.92 16.47
C LEU A 163 -7.19 -1.24 16.23
N VAL A 164 -7.54 -1.57 15.00
CA VAL A 164 -8.89 -1.93 14.56
C VAL A 164 -9.01 -3.41 14.28
N GLU A 165 -8.02 -4.00 13.64
CA GLU A 165 -7.99 -5.42 13.30
C GLU A 165 -6.60 -6.00 13.50
N HIS A 166 -6.57 -7.22 13.99
CA HIS A 166 -5.37 -8.05 14.10
C HIS A 166 -5.71 -9.46 13.62
N ARG A 167 -4.85 -10.02 12.79
CA ARG A 167 -5.05 -11.34 12.19
C ARG A 167 -3.71 -12.04 12.03
N VAL A 168 -3.72 -13.37 12.10
CA VAL A 168 -2.54 -14.18 11.78
C VAL A 168 -2.91 -15.10 10.63
N PHE A 169 -2.07 -15.16 9.60
CA PHE A 169 -2.22 -16.10 8.49
C PHE A 169 -1.10 -17.12 8.50
N ASP A 170 -1.43 -18.34 8.11
CA ASP A 170 -0.49 -19.45 7.97
C ASP A 170 0.40 -19.66 9.20
N GLY A 171 -0.13 -19.28 10.39
CA GLY A 171 0.54 -19.39 11.68
C GLY A 171 1.73 -18.44 11.90
N SER A 172 2.04 -17.53 10.96
CA SER A 172 3.26 -16.70 11.04
C SER A 172 3.13 -15.26 10.56
N LEU A 173 2.34 -14.98 9.52
CA LEU A 173 2.16 -13.63 9.00
C LEU A 173 1.19 -12.87 9.88
N GLN A 174 1.53 -11.62 10.24
CA GLN A 174 0.68 -10.80 11.11
C GLN A 174 0.10 -9.63 10.32
N LEU A 175 -1.21 -9.58 10.17
CA LEU A 175 -1.91 -8.39 9.71
C LEU A 175 -2.25 -7.51 10.90
N LEU A 176 -1.91 -6.23 10.79
CA LEU A 176 -2.26 -5.18 11.74
C LEU A 176 -2.90 -4.03 10.96
N ASP A 177 -4.12 -3.66 11.32
CA ASP A 177 -4.86 -2.58 10.70
C ASP A 177 -5.26 -1.54 11.73
N TYR A 178 -4.96 -0.27 11.43
CA TYR A 178 -5.06 0.84 12.35
C TYR A 178 -5.83 2.02 11.75
N VAL A 179 -6.44 2.82 12.62
CA VAL A 179 -6.82 4.20 12.34
C VAL A 179 -5.67 5.11 12.73
N PRO A 180 -5.03 5.81 11.78
CA PRO A 180 -3.93 6.73 12.06
C PRO A 180 -4.44 8.12 12.44
N THR A 181 -3.79 8.75 13.44
CA THR A 181 -3.95 10.18 13.75
C THR A 181 -2.59 10.84 13.70
N VAL A 182 -2.42 11.79 12.78
CA VAL A 182 -1.17 12.57 12.67
C VAL A 182 -1.07 13.50 13.88
N LEU A 183 0.09 13.53 14.51
CA LEU A 183 0.39 14.30 15.70
C LEU A 183 1.18 15.58 15.35
N ASP A 184 0.99 16.63 16.13
CA ASP A 184 1.75 17.88 16.00
C ASP A 184 3.14 17.81 16.66
N GLY A 185 3.48 16.68 17.30
CA GLY A 185 4.74 16.45 18.01
C GLY A 185 4.92 15.01 18.46
N PRO A 186 5.96 14.70 19.24
CA PRO A 186 6.26 13.34 19.65
C PRO A 186 5.10 12.67 20.38
N PRO A 187 4.87 11.36 20.18
CA PRO A 187 3.84 10.62 20.90
C PRO A 187 4.02 10.77 22.43
N GLY A 188 2.94 11.12 23.14
CA GLY A 188 2.97 11.33 24.59
C GLY A 188 3.37 12.74 25.07
N ALA A 189 3.67 13.67 24.18
CA ALA A 189 4.02 15.05 24.57
C ALA A 189 2.82 15.94 24.93
N GLY A 190 1.61 15.43 24.84
CA GLY A 190 0.36 16.14 25.14
C GLY A 190 -0.43 15.43 26.24
N GLY A 191 -0.05 15.64 27.48
CA GLY A 191 -0.80 15.30 28.68
C GLY A 191 -1.17 16.55 29.46
#